data_b6260e2032de31def02fd746719effbc
#
_entry.id   b6260e2032de31def02fd746719effbc
#
_cell.length_a   1.000
_cell.length_b   1.000
_cell.length_c   1.000
_cell.angle_alpha   90.00
_cell.angle_beta   90.00
_cell.angle_gamma   90.00
#
_symmetry.space_group_name_H-M   'P 1'
#
loop_
_entity.id
_entity.type
_entity.pdbx_description
1 polymer ?
#
loop_
_entity_poly.entity_id
_entity_poly.type
_entity_poly.pdbx_seq_one_letter_code
_entity_poly.pdbx_strand_id
1 'polypeptide(L)'
;ELKDNLLAGRIYKIAQPEKDELLFTIKGNRENVRLLVSANASLPLLYFTSNNKPSPMTAPNFCMLLRKHIANGRIISVTQPGLERIVRIEVEHLDEMGDLRRKFIVIELMGKHSNIIFCDENNVILDSIIHISAQVSSVREVLPGRDYFIPHSGEKKDPLTITETEFKELLHNTPQNLSKALYMDLTGLSPVVAAEICHLASLDGDVSAKEFSDAELTHLFHAFTWIMDDVREGNFTPNIIYEGEKPVEFASVPLTMMEGGNYKTVNFSSISELLERYYAEKNMVSRIHQKSTDLRKIISNALERSVRKLDLQTKQLKDTEKREKYRIYGELLNTYGYGLSGGEKSFKCLNYYDNTEITIPLDPTMTAQENAKRYFDKYNKQKRTYEAVTEQLAQTKAEIAHLESISTSMDIARLEEDLVQIKEELTEYGYIKRHYTGGKKVKITSRPFHYLSSDGFHIYVGKNNYQNEELDFKFANGGDWWFHAKGIPGSHVIVKTEGKELPDRVFEEAGALAAYYSKGRGNEKVEVDYIQRKNLKKVPGAAPGFVVYHTNYSLMAVPGIPVQEVK
;
A
#
# COMPACT_ATOMS: atom_id res chain seq x y z
N GLU A 1 -24.55 22.04 2.42
CA GLU A 1 -24.60 21.10 1.29
C GLU A 1 -25.76 20.10 1.43
N LEU A 2 -25.92 19.41 2.60
CA LEU A 2 -27.02 18.47 2.80
C LEU A 2 -28.39 19.14 2.70
N LYS A 3 -28.59 20.29 3.36
CA LYS A 3 -29.86 21.04 3.29
C LYS A 3 -30.23 21.42 1.85
N ASP A 4 -29.26 21.94 1.09
CA ASP A 4 -29.47 22.45 -0.27
C ASP A 4 -29.88 21.34 -1.25
N ASN A 5 -29.37 20.14 -1.04
CA ASN A 5 -29.59 18.99 -1.93
C ASN A 5 -30.71 18.04 -1.48
N LEU A 6 -31.05 18.02 -0.18
CA LEU A 6 -32.02 17.06 0.35
C LEU A 6 -33.41 17.66 0.60
N LEU A 7 -33.50 18.93 0.99
CA LEU A 7 -34.80 19.56 1.34
C LEU A 7 -35.78 19.48 0.20
N ALA A 8 -37.03 19.12 0.53
CA ALA A 8 -38.13 18.86 -0.38
C ALA A 8 -37.94 17.66 -1.34
N GLY A 9 -36.78 16.99 -1.31
CA GLY A 9 -36.50 15.79 -2.08
C GLY A 9 -37.31 14.59 -1.59
N ARG A 10 -37.58 13.62 -2.50
CA ARG A 10 -38.27 12.36 -2.19
C ARG A 10 -37.31 11.19 -2.20
N ILE A 11 -37.39 10.32 -1.19
CA ILE A 11 -36.57 9.12 -1.07
C ILE A 11 -37.08 8.07 -2.08
N TYR A 12 -36.41 8.00 -3.24
CA TYR A 12 -36.82 7.12 -4.32
C TYR A 12 -36.36 5.67 -4.13
N LYS A 13 -35.12 5.48 -3.65
CA LYS A 13 -34.54 4.14 -3.45
C LYS A 13 -33.69 4.14 -2.19
N ILE A 14 -33.78 3.05 -1.43
CA ILE A 14 -32.95 2.76 -0.26
C ILE A 14 -32.24 1.44 -0.52
N ALA A 15 -30.93 1.42 -0.40
CA ALA A 15 -30.09 0.25 -0.52
C ALA A 15 -29.14 0.15 0.67
N GLN A 16 -28.75 -1.07 1.03
CA GLN A 16 -27.76 -1.35 2.07
C GLN A 16 -26.68 -2.23 1.44
N PRO A 17 -25.65 -1.61 0.81
CA PRO A 17 -24.59 -2.33 0.13
C PRO A 17 -23.73 -3.19 1.07
N GLU A 18 -23.42 -2.66 2.26
CA GLU A 18 -22.67 -3.31 3.32
C GLU A 18 -23.48 -3.36 4.62
N LYS A 19 -23.03 -4.18 5.58
CA LYS A 19 -23.73 -4.38 6.86
C LYS A 19 -23.95 -3.09 7.66
N ASP A 20 -23.08 -2.11 7.51
CA ASP A 20 -23.01 -0.84 8.24
C ASP A 20 -23.12 0.40 7.32
N GLU A 21 -23.62 0.22 6.09
CA GLU A 21 -23.70 1.28 5.09
C GLU A 21 -25.08 1.35 4.41
N LEU A 22 -25.62 2.54 4.25
CA LEU A 22 -26.83 2.83 3.49
C LEU A 22 -26.51 3.72 2.28
N LEU A 23 -27.24 3.51 1.18
CA LEU A 23 -27.23 4.36 -0.01
C LEU A 23 -28.66 4.79 -0.34
N PHE A 24 -28.96 6.06 -0.15
CA PHE A 24 -30.23 6.67 -0.52
C PHE A 24 -30.13 7.27 -1.92
N THR A 25 -31.11 7.00 -2.77
CA THR A 25 -31.32 7.76 -4.00
C THR A 25 -32.51 8.69 -3.78
N ILE A 26 -32.28 9.99 -3.88
CA ILE A 26 -33.27 11.02 -3.58
C ILE A 26 -33.55 11.77 -4.89
N LYS A 27 -34.83 11.88 -5.23
CA LYS A 27 -35.31 12.70 -6.34
C LYS A 27 -35.48 14.13 -5.85
N GLY A 28 -34.57 14.99 -6.24
CA GLY A 28 -34.65 16.43 -6.02
C GLY A 28 -35.45 17.14 -7.11
N ASN A 29 -35.64 18.44 -6.96
CA ASN A 29 -36.34 19.27 -7.95
C ASN A 29 -35.56 19.46 -9.26
N ARG A 30 -34.21 19.34 -9.23
CA ARG A 30 -33.32 19.55 -10.39
C ARG A 30 -32.70 18.23 -10.84
N GLU A 31 -32.10 17.49 -9.92
CA GLU A 31 -31.34 16.27 -10.21
C GLU A 31 -31.60 15.19 -9.16
N ASN A 32 -31.31 13.96 -9.54
CA ASN A 32 -31.32 12.84 -8.59
C ASN A 32 -29.95 12.78 -7.91
N VAL A 33 -29.94 12.82 -6.60
CA VAL A 33 -28.71 12.71 -5.79
C VAL A 33 -28.65 11.39 -5.07
N ARG A 34 -27.44 10.87 -4.85
CA ARG A 34 -27.20 9.69 -4.03
C ARG A 34 -26.45 10.09 -2.78
N LEU A 35 -27.04 9.80 -1.63
CA LEU A 35 -26.44 10.03 -0.32
C LEU A 35 -25.92 8.69 0.22
N LEU A 36 -24.61 8.60 0.42
CA LEU A 36 -23.98 7.48 1.09
C LEU A 36 -23.81 7.81 2.57
N VAL A 37 -24.23 6.86 3.42
CA VAL A 37 -24.11 6.95 4.87
C VAL A 37 -23.43 5.68 5.36
N SER A 38 -22.28 5.82 6.02
CA SER A 38 -21.52 4.71 6.61
C SER A 38 -21.38 4.90 8.11
N ALA A 39 -21.82 3.89 8.88
CA ALA A 39 -21.61 3.77 10.31
C ALA A 39 -20.40 2.88 10.64
N ASN A 40 -19.48 2.67 9.69
CA ASN A 40 -18.28 1.88 9.89
C ASN A 40 -17.41 2.47 11.00
N ALA A 41 -16.98 1.64 11.96
CA ALA A 41 -16.22 2.09 13.13
C ALA A 41 -14.89 2.78 12.79
N SER A 42 -14.24 2.36 11.71
CA SER A 42 -12.96 2.92 11.26
C SER A 42 -13.13 4.06 10.26
N LEU A 43 -14.28 4.11 9.59
CA LEU A 43 -14.53 5.03 8.48
C LEU A 43 -16.01 5.46 8.44
N PRO A 44 -16.47 6.22 9.45
CA PRO A 44 -17.81 6.80 9.42
C PRO A 44 -17.87 7.93 8.40
N LEU A 45 -18.84 7.88 7.47
CA LEU A 45 -18.93 8.83 6.36
C LEU A 45 -20.37 9.21 6.07
N LEU A 46 -20.55 10.44 5.61
CA LEU A 46 -21.80 10.98 5.10
C LEU A 46 -21.48 11.97 3.97
N TYR A 47 -21.79 11.58 2.72
CA TYR A 47 -21.51 12.43 1.55
C TYR A 47 -22.33 12.03 0.33
N PHE A 48 -22.45 12.94 -0.63
CA PHE A 48 -23.03 12.63 -1.93
C PHE A 48 -22.03 11.94 -2.84
N THR A 49 -22.51 10.93 -3.59
CA THR A 49 -21.65 10.14 -4.50
C THR A 49 -22.32 9.93 -5.85
N SER A 50 -21.53 9.93 -6.90
CA SER A 50 -21.96 9.48 -8.23
C SER A 50 -21.93 7.95 -8.37
N ASN A 51 -21.20 7.27 -7.50
CA ASN A 51 -20.98 5.83 -7.56
C ASN A 51 -22.21 5.03 -7.13
N ASN A 52 -22.51 3.98 -7.89
CA ASN A 52 -23.56 3.02 -7.53
C ASN A 52 -22.90 1.73 -7.04
N LYS A 53 -22.99 1.45 -5.74
CA LYS A 53 -22.46 0.23 -5.15
C LYS A 53 -23.43 -0.94 -5.40
N PRO A 54 -22.94 -2.14 -5.76
CA PRO A 54 -23.77 -3.32 -5.86
C PRO A 54 -24.36 -3.65 -4.49
N SER A 55 -25.65 -3.99 -4.46
CA SER A 55 -26.35 -4.39 -3.24
C SER A 55 -26.49 -5.91 -3.19
N PRO A 56 -26.57 -6.53 -2.00
CA PRO A 56 -26.84 -7.95 -1.86
C PRO A 56 -28.19 -8.32 -2.48
N MET A 57 -28.32 -9.56 -2.95
CA MET A 57 -29.58 -10.05 -3.57
C MET A 57 -30.77 -9.96 -2.62
N THR A 58 -30.55 -10.18 -1.33
CA THR A 58 -31.57 -10.03 -0.27
C THR A 58 -31.20 -8.81 0.57
N ALA A 59 -32.12 -7.85 0.66
CA ALA A 59 -31.90 -6.65 1.47
C ALA A 59 -31.93 -7.00 2.97
N PRO A 60 -31.03 -6.46 3.81
CA PRO A 60 -31.07 -6.62 5.26
C PRO A 60 -32.36 -6.06 5.89
N ASN A 61 -32.70 -6.55 7.08
CA ASN A 61 -33.95 -6.19 7.78
C ASN A 61 -34.09 -4.69 8.00
N PHE A 62 -33.02 -3.99 8.41
CA PHE A 62 -33.03 -2.55 8.62
C PHE A 62 -33.35 -1.79 7.32
N CYS A 63 -32.78 -2.19 6.20
CA CYS A 63 -33.10 -1.62 4.89
C CYS A 63 -34.58 -1.86 4.51
N MET A 64 -35.11 -3.05 4.79
CA MET A 64 -36.52 -3.38 4.52
C MET A 64 -37.46 -2.56 5.38
N LEU A 65 -37.12 -2.34 6.65
CA LEU A 65 -37.89 -1.49 7.56
C LEU A 65 -37.94 -0.04 7.06
N LEU A 66 -36.79 0.51 6.68
CA LEU A 66 -36.74 1.85 6.09
C LEU A 66 -37.59 1.96 4.82
N ARG A 67 -37.51 0.97 3.92
CA ARG A 67 -38.32 0.93 2.70
C ARG A 67 -39.81 0.90 3.02
N LYS A 68 -40.23 0.10 4.01
CA LYS A 68 -41.61 0.01 4.41
C LYS A 68 -42.17 1.36 4.88
N HIS A 69 -41.38 2.12 5.64
CA HIS A 69 -41.90 3.31 6.32
C HIS A 69 -41.64 4.62 5.59
N ILE A 70 -40.50 4.78 4.87
CA ILE A 70 -40.12 6.07 4.30
C ILE A 70 -39.81 6.02 2.79
N ALA A 71 -40.10 4.91 2.09
CA ALA A 71 -40.03 4.94 0.64
C ALA A 71 -41.05 5.96 0.07
N ASN A 72 -40.59 6.76 -0.91
CA ASN A 72 -41.32 7.90 -1.48
C ASN A 72 -41.64 9.03 -0.49
N GLY A 73 -41.20 8.94 0.78
CA GLY A 73 -41.30 10.02 1.76
C GLY A 73 -40.56 11.28 1.33
N ARG A 74 -41.06 12.44 1.76
CA ARG A 74 -40.48 13.74 1.49
C ARG A 74 -39.59 14.18 2.64
N ILE A 75 -38.38 14.61 2.35
CA ILE A 75 -37.47 15.19 3.35
C ILE A 75 -37.91 16.63 3.64
N ILE A 76 -38.26 16.90 4.88
CA ILE A 76 -38.80 18.20 5.31
C ILE A 76 -37.82 18.98 6.18
N SER A 77 -36.84 18.29 6.81
CA SER A 77 -35.84 18.95 7.64
C SER A 77 -34.53 18.18 7.63
N VAL A 78 -33.41 18.92 7.69
CA VAL A 78 -32.05 18.39 7.92
C VAL A 78 -31.39 19.27 8.97
N THR A 79 -31.05 18.72 10.12
CA THR A 79 -30.51 19.47 11.26
C THR A 79 -29.27 18.80 11.84
N GLN A 80 -28.43 19.61 12.46
CA GLN A 80 -27.27 19.22 13.22
C GLN A 80 -27.30 19.95 14.57
N PRO A 81 -27.23 19.25 15.73
CA PRO A 81 -27.20 19.89 17.04
C PRO A 81 -25.84 20.55 17.29
N GLY A 82 -25.78 21.88 17.28
CA GLY A 82 -24.51 22.62 17.40
C GLY A 82 -23.47 22.12 16.39
N LEU A 83 -22.26 21.83 16.84
CA LEU A 83 -21.21 21.15 16.04
C LEU A 83 -21.02 19.68 16.41
N GLU A 84 -22.06 19.03 16.95
CA GLU A 84 -22.03 17.58 17.15
C GLU A 84 -21.92 16.82 15.84
N ARG A 85 -21.27 15.67 15.84
CA ARG A 85 -21.15 14.79 14.67
C ARG A 85 -22.41 13.94 14.49
N ILE A 86 -23.57 14.61 14.54
CA ILE A 86 -24.89 14.01 14.42
C ILE A 86 -25.68 14.81 13.37
N VAL A 87 -26.24 14.09 12.41
CA VAL A 87 -27.18 14.65 11.43
C VAL A 87 -28.53 13.97 11.59
N ARG A 88 -29.58 14.80 11.72
CA ARG A 88 -30.96 14.34 11.80
C ARG A 88 -31.71 14.74 10.53
N ILE A 89 -32.28 13.74 9.84
CA ILE A 89 -33.09 13.91 8.63
C ILE A 89 -34.54 13.57 8.99
N GLU A 90 -35.44 14.54 8.87
CA GLU A 90 -36.87 14.36 9.08
C GLU A 90 -37.57 14.05 7.77
N VAL A 91 -38.35 12.98 7.77
CA VAL A 91 -39.08 12.48 6.60
C VAL A 91 -40.58 12.41 6.89
N GLU A 92 -41.34 13.09 6.05
CA GLU A 92 -42.78 13.06 6.04
C GLU A 92 -43.28 11.97 5.05
N HIS A 93 -44.16 11.11 5.48
CA HIS A 93 -44.70 10.02 4.67
C HIS A 93 -46.15 9.73 5.01
N LEU A 94 -46.87 9.09 4.10
CA LEU A 94 -48.20 8.57 4.38
C LEU A 94 -48.06 7.17 4.99
N ASP A 95 -48.81 6.91 6.08
CA ASP A 95 -48.90 5.57 6.66
C ASP A 95 -49.87 4.67 5.86
N GLU A 96 -50.06 3.44 6.31
CA GLU A 96 -50.92 2.46 5.65
C GLU A 96 -52.42 2.88 5.62
N MET A 97 -52.82 3.82 6.48
CA MET A 97 -54.19 4.40 6.53
C MET A 97 -54.32 5.68 5.70
N GLY A 98 -53.21 6.18 5.17
CA GLY A 98 -53.15 7.45 4.42
C GLY A 98 -52.95 8.67 5.29
N ASP A 99 -52.67 8.52 6.59
CA ASP A 99 -52.38 9.61 7.49
C ASP A 99 -50.93 10.12 7.30
N LEU A 100 -50.75 11.41 7.40
CA LEU A 100 -49.45 12.02 7.31
C LEU A 100 -48.69 11.83 8.62
N ARG A 101 -47.52 11.14 8.54
CA ARG A 101 -46.65 10.84 9.67
C ARG A 101 -45.26 11.36 9.44
N ARG A 102 -44.51 11.54 10.53
CA ARG A 102 -43.11 11.97 10.50
C ARG A 102 -42.22 10.94 11.15
N LYS A 103 -41.07 10.74 10.58
CA LYS A 103 -40.03 9.86 11.10
C LYS A 103 -38.67 10.48 10.93
N PHE A 104 -37.71 10.03 11.72
CA PHE A 104 -36.37 10.59 11.76
C PHE A 104 -35.34 9.52 11.45
N ILE A 105 -34.40 9.86 10.58
CA ILE A 105 -33.14 9.13 10.42
C ILE A 105 -32.08 9.94 11.17
N VAL A 106 -31.48 9.37 12.18
CA VAL A 106 -30.39 9.99 12.95
C VAL A 106 -29.10 9.29 12.58
N ILE A 107 -28.13 10.06 12.11
CA ILE A 107 -26.83 9.59 11.65
C ILE A 107 -25.79 10.11 12.63
N GLU A 108 -25.10 9.19 13.32
CA GLU A 108 -24.06 9.50 14.28
C GLU A 108 -22.70 9.07 13.72
N LEU A 109 -21.75 10.00 13.61
CA LEU A 109 -20.43 9.78 13.03
C LEU A 109 -19.35 9.90 14.12
N MET A 110 -19.33 8.92 15.04
CA MET A 110 -18.52 8.95 16.28
C MET A 110 -17.50 7.81 16.34
N GLY A 111 -16.83 7.49 15.22
CA GLY A 111 -15.86 6.39 15.14
C GLY A 111 -16.50 5.05 15.53
N LYS A 112 -15.95 4.35 16.53
CA LYS A 112 -16.49 3.05 17.00
C LYS A 112 -17.92 3.11 17.56
N HIS A 113 -18.44 4.29 17.85
CA HIS A 113 -19.79 4.53 18.34
C HIS A 113 -20.72 5.06 17.25
N SER A 114 -20.30 5.07 15.99
CA SER A 114 -21.14 5.48 14.86
C SER A 114 -22.35 4.57 14.71
N ASN A 115 -23.48 5.17 14.30
CA ASN A 115 -24.72 4.43 14.10
C ASN A 115 -25.65 5.16 13.11
N ILE A 116 -26.62 4.43 12.55
CA ILE A 116 -27.74 4.98 11.81
C ILE A 116 -29.00 4.48 12.49
N ILE A 117 -29.76 5.40 13.09
CA ILE A 117 -30.90 5.11 13.96
C ILE A 117 -32.17 5.63 13.30
N PHE A 118 -33.22 4.82 13.31
CA PHE A 118 -34.51 5.17 12.77
C PHE A 118 -35.53 5.35 13.91
N CYS A 119 -36.12 6.54 14.02
CA CYS A 119 -37.02 6.90 15.10
C CYS A 119 -38.39 7.36 14.59
N ASP A 120 -39.38 7.23 15.42
CA ASP A 120 -40.70 7.82 15.20
C ASP A 120 -40.76 9.30 15.61
N GLU A 121 -41.93 9.91 15.51
CA GLU A 121 -42.21 11.32 15.85
C GLU A 121 -41.98 11.64 17.35
N ASN A 122 -42.02 10.65 18.22
CA ASN A 122 -41.78 10.80 19.66
C ASN A 122 -40.33 10.50 20.07
N ASN A 123 -39.40 10.36 19.12
CA ASN A 123 -38.02 9.92 19.32
C ASN A 123 -37.87 8.48 19.86
N VAL A 124 -38.91 7.62 19.74
CA VAL A 124 -38.77 6.21 20.07
C VAL A 124 -38.03 5.50 18.92
N ILE A 125 -37.01 4.74 19.24
CA ILE A 125 -36.22 3.98 18.27
C ILE A 125 -37.09 2.86 17.67
N LEU A 126 -37.31 2.90 16.38
CA LEU A 126 -37.94 1.83 15.62
C LEU A 126 -36.99 0.71 15.28
N ASP A 127 -35.75 1.07 14.89
CA ASP A 127 -34.61 0.17 14.67
C ASP A 127 -33.32 0.96 14.46
N SER A 128 -32.19 0.26 14.37
CA SER A 128 -30.87 0.83 14.05
C SER A 128 -30.03 -0.12 13.24
N ILE A 129 -29.07 0.41 12.49
CA ILE A 129 -28.16 -0.41 11.68
C ILE A 129 -27.21 -1.23 12.56
N ILE A 130 -26.88 -0.73 13.77
CA ILE A 130 -26.07 -1.41 14.78
C ILE A 130 -26.86 -1.41 16.09
N HIS A 131 -27.23 -2.59 16.58
CA HIS A 131 -27.89 -2.74 17.87
C HIS A 131 -26.89 -2.65 19.02
N ILE A 132 -27.18 -1.83 20.02
CA ILE A 132 -26.34 -1.64 21.21
C ILE A 132 -27.16 -1.97 22.45
N SER A 133 -26.83 -3.07 23.12
CA SER A 133 -27.47 -3.48 24.36
C SER A 133 -26.75 -2.91 25.60
N ALA A 134 -27.38 -3.00 26.77
CA ALA A 134 -26.78 -2.63 28.05
C ALA A 134 -25.47 -3.39 28.38
N GLN A 135 -25.25 -4.56 27.78
CA GLN A 135 -24.00 -5.32 27.92
C GLN A 135 -22.84 -4.72 27.13
N VAL A 136 -23.13 -3.97 26.06
CA VAL A 136 -22.14 -3.36 25.17
C VAL A 136 -21.83 -1.92 25.56
N SER A 137 -22.81 -1.19 26.08
CA SER A 137 -22.67 0.21 26.49
C SER A 137 -23.34 0.49 27.83
N SER A 138 -22.61 1.13 28.74
CA SER A 138 -23.15 1.64 30.01
C SER A 138 -23.83 3.00 29.86
N VAL A 139 -23.67 3.68 28.71
CA VAL A 139 -24.18 5.05 28.51
C VAL A 139 -25.63 5.02 28.05
N ARG A 140 -25.92 4.19 27.02
CA ARG A 140 -27.28 4.04 26.50
C ARG A 140 -27.45 2.73 25.73
N GLU A 141 -28.69 2.29 25.63
CA GLU A 141 -29.11 1.23 24.72
C GLU A 141 -29.60 1.85 23.39
N VAL A 142 -29.28 1.21 22.27
CA VAL A 142 -29.82 1.55 20.95
C VAL A 142 -30.53 0.30 20.42
N LEU A 143 -31.78 0.13 20.84
CA LEU A 143 -32.65 -1.03 20.54
C LEU A 143 -34.06 -0.55 20.24
N PRO A 144 -34.84 -1.30 19.45
CA PRO A 144 -36.25 -0.99 19.21
C PRO A 144 -37.03 -0.79 20.51
N GLY A 145 -37.88 0.24 20.55
CA GLY A 145 -38.74 0.58 21.70
C GLY A 145 -38.03 1.40 22.80
N ARG A 146 -36.75 1.73 22.64
CA ARG A 146 -36.02 2.66 23.54
C ARG A 146 -36.14 4.09 23.06
N ASP A 147 -36.06 5.06 23.97
CA ASP A 147 -36.03 6.47 23.63
C ASP A 147 -34.66 6.85 23.09
N TYR A 148 -34.65 7.58 21.97
CA TYR A 148 -33.42 8.17 21.44
C TYR A 148 -33.08 9.44 22.20
N PHE A 149 -31.85 9.55 22.66
CA PHE A 149 -31.26 10.78 23.17
C PHE A 149 -29.82 10.91 22.67
N ILE A 150 -29.37 12.16 22.56
CA ILE A 150 -27.98 12.46 22.20
C ILE A 150 -27.12 12.12 23.40
N PRO A 151 -26.10 11.21 23.26
CA PRO A 151 -25.21 10.95 24.38
C PRO A 151 -24.43 12.22 24.68
N HIS A 152 -24.50 12.67 25.92
CA HIS A 152 -23.70 13.83 26.35
C HIS A 152 -22.21 13.50 26.20
N SER A 153 -21.50 14.28 25.38
CA SER A 153 -20.06 14.14 25.14
C SER A 153 -19.21 14.76 26.27
N GLY A 154 -19.71 14.74 27.50
CA GLY A 154 -19.09 15.38 28.66
C GLY A 154 -19.45 16.86 28.80
N GLU A 155 -18.66 17.60 29.57
CA GLU A 155 -18.86 19.04 29.85
C GLU A 155 -18.28 19.96 28.76
N LYS A 156 -18.23 19.47 27.49
CA LYS A 156 -17.70 20.28 26.39
C LYS A 156 -18.55 21.52 26.14
N LYS A 157 -17.87 22.66 25.92
CA LYS A 157 -18.52 23.92 25.57
C LYS A 157 -18.81 23.99 24.08
N ASP A 158 -19.89 24.69 23.75
CA ASP A 158 -20.25 24.99 22.34
C ASP A 158 -19.34 26.11 21.81
N PRO A 159 -18.49 25.84 20.81
CA PRO A 159 -17.59 26.85 20.25
C PRO A 159 -18.30 28.00 19.53
N LEU A 160 -19.57 27.80 19.15
CA LEU A 160 -20.34 28.84 18.48
C LEU A 160 -20.92 29.91 19.44
N THR A 161 -20.99 29.60 20.75
CA THR A 161 -21.63 30.46 21.74
C THR A 161 -20.71 30.84 22.90
N ILE A 162 -19.53 30.23 23.02
CA ILE A 162 -18.59 30.49 24.11
C ILE A 162 -18.09 31.94 24.10
N THR A 163 -18.09 32.58 25.26
CA THR A 163 -17.55 33.92 25.45
C THR A 163 -16.02 33.89 25.68
N GLU A 164 -15.34 35.03 25.46
CA GLU A 164 -13.91 35.16 25.69
C GLU A 164 -13.52 34.80 27.14
N THR A 165 -14.32 35.23 28.11
CA THR A 165 -14.08 34.94 29.52
C THR A 165 -14.15 33.43 29.80
N GLU A 166 -15.23 32.80 29.34
CA GLU A 166 -15.40 31.35 29.50
C GLU A 166 -14.30 30.54 28.78
N PHE A 167 -13.85 31.00 27.63
CA PHE A 167 -12.79 30.40 26.84
C PHE A 167 -11.45 30.43 27.60
N LYS A 168 -11.09 31.57 28.20
CA LYS A 168 -9.88 31.70 29.03
C LYS A 168 -9.97 30.86 30.29
N GLU A 169 -11.09 30.89 31.00
CA GLU A 169 -11.30 30.07 32.22
C GLU A 169 -11.17 28.57 31.89
N LEU A 170 -11.70 28.12 30.74
CA LEU A 170 -11.59 26.75 30.27
C LEU A 170 -10.11 26.34 30.10
N LEU A 171 -9.32 27.16 29.41
CA LEU A 171 -7.92 26.88 29.13
C LEU A 171 -7.03 26.97 30.37
N HIS A 172 -7.27 27.91 31.27
CA HIS A 172 -6.55 27.99 32.54
C HIS A 172 -6.81 26.81 33.48
N ASN A 173 -8.00 26.19 33.40
CA ASN A 173 -8.37 25.08 34.28
C ASN A 173 -7.98 23.70 33.72
N THR A 174 -7.66 23.59 32.43
CA THR A 174 -7.30 22.29 31.80
C THR A 174 -5.83 21.93 32.06
N PRO A 175 -5.51 20.66 32.38
CA PRO A 175 -4.14 20.20 32.53
C PRO A 175 -3.46 19.81 31.20
N GLN A 176 -4.15 19.98 30.06
CA GLN A 176 -3.67 19.56 28.75
C GLN A 176 -2.77 20.62 28.10
N ASN A 177 -2.06 20.25 27.02
CA ASN A 177 -1.43 21.22 26.14
C ASN A 177 -2.51 22.03 25.36
N LEU A 178 -2.13 23.17 24.82
CA LEU A 178 -3.05 24.16 24.25
C LEU A 178 -3.90 23.56 23.11
N SER A 179 -3.28 22.94 22.12
CA SER A 179 -3.99 22.34 21.00
C SER A 179 -4.96 21.25 21.47
N LYS A 180 -4.52 20.38 22.42
CA LYS A 180 -5.35 19.31 22.95
C LYS A 180 -6.53 19.84 23.77
N ALA A 181 -6.35 20.90 24.56
CA ALA A 181 -7.42 21.56 25.30
C ALA A 181 -8.53 22.02 24.36
N LEU A 182 -8.18 22.66 23.25
CA LEU A 182 -9.16 23.16 22.27
C LEU A 182 -10.07 22.04 21.73
N TYR A 183 -9.53 20.89 21.27
CA TYR A 183 -10.40 19.84 20.72
C TYR A 183 -11.01 18.90 21.76
N MET A 184 -10.48 18.86 22.97
CA MET A 184 -11.04 18.05 24.05
C MET A 184 -12.19 18.75 24.75
N ASP A 185 -12.11 20.06 24.94
CA ASP A 185 -13.03 20.82 25.79
C ASP A 185 -14.06 21.62 24.98
N LEU A 186 -13.87 21.74 23.65
CA LEU A 186 -14.82 22.35 22.72
C LEU A 186 -15.44 21.30 21.78
N THR A 187 -16.76 21.40 21.57
CA THR A 187 -17.49 20.46 20.70
C THR A 187 -17.15 20.67 19.24
N GLY A 188 -16.95 19.61 18.47
CA GLY A 188 -16.83 19.66 17.01
C GLY A 188 -15.46 20.09 16.47
N LEU A 189 -14.52 20.51 17.31
CA LEU A 189 -13.16 20.79 16.85
C LEU A 189 -12.36 19.50 16.65
N SER A 190 -11.65 19.43 15.54
CA SER A 190 -10.69 18.35 15.26
C SER A 190 -9.28 18.74 15.73
N PRO A 191 -8.37 17.74 15.94
CA PRO A 191 -6.98 18.06 16.27
C PRO A 191 -6.29 18.95 15.24
N VAL A 192 -6.58 18.77 13.94
CA VAL A 192 -5.96 19.56 12.88
C VAL A 192 -6.46 21.02 12.89
N VAL A 193 -7.74 21.24 13.13
CA VAL A 193 -8.29 22.61 13.25
C VAL A 193 -7.81 23.30 14.52
N ALA A 194 -7.67 22.57 15.63
CA ALA A 194 -7.09 23.10 16.87
C ALA A 194 -5.61 23.52 16.67
N ALA A 195 -4.83 22.72 15.93
CA ALA A 195 -3.45 23.07 15.59
C ALA A 195 -3.39 24.31 14.66
N GLU A 196 -4.31 24.44 13.69
CA GLU A 196 -4.44 25.62 12.83
C GLU A 196 -4.76 26.87 13.64
N ILE A 197 -5.66 26.80 14.64
CA ILE A 197 -5.98 27.92 15.52
C ILE A 197 -4.73 28.37 16.29
N CYS A 198 -3.94 27.43 16.83
CA CYS A 198 -2.69 27.74 17.51
C CYS A 198 -1.67 28.39 16.54
N HIS A 199 -1.57 27.87 15.32
CA HIS A 199 -0.69 28.42 14.28
C HIS A 199 -1.06 29.85 13.91
N LEU A 200 -2.34 30.13 13.67
CA LEU A 200 -2.84 31.47 13.36
C LEU A 200 -2.57 32.48 14.49
N ALA A 201 -2.62 32.01 15.73
CA ALA A 201 -2.24 32.81 16.90
C ALA A 201 -0.73 32.89 17.14
N SER A 202 0.10 32.21 16.31
CA SER A 202 1.55 32.08 16.50
C SER A 202 1.94 31.56 17.89
N LEU A 203 1.12 30.65 18.45
CA LEU A 203 1.35 30.00 19.74
C LEU A 203 1.72 28.52 19.53
N ASP A 204 2.62 28.02 20.38
CA ASP A 204 3.00 26.60 20.35
C ASP A 204 1.89 25.75 21.00
N GLY A 205 1.19 24.97 20.18
CA GLY A 205 0.10 24.11 20.61
C GLY A 205 0.51 22.96 21.54
N ASP A 206 1.80 22.63 21.63
CA ASP A 206 2.32 21.57 22.47
C ASP A 206 2.68 22.03 23.90
N VAL A 207 2.72 23.35 24.14
CA VAL A 207 2.91 23.95 25.47
C VAL A 207 1.63 23.82 26.29
N SER A 208 1.76 23.67 27.59
CA SER A 208 0.62 23.59 28.54
C SER A 208 -0.26 24.83 28.45
N ALA A 209 -1.58 24.63 28.33
CA ALA A 209 -2.53 25.76 28.23
C ALA A 209 -2.45 26.74 29.41
N LYS A 210 -2.02 26.28 30.59
CA LYS A 210 -1.85 27.10 31.81
C LYS A 210 -0.66 28.04 31.77
N GLU A 211 0.30 27.83 30.89
CA GLU A 211 1.52 28.64 30.80
C GLU A 211 1.31 29.95 30.02
N PHE A 212 0.21 30.07 29.29
CA PHE A 212 -0.09 31.26 28.51
C PHE A 212 -0.73 32.37 29.34
N SER A 213 -0.31 33.59 29.08
CA SER A 213 -0.88 34.79 29.69
C SER A 213 -2.26 35.11 29.13
N ASP A 214 -3.04 35.92 29.87
CA ASP A 214 -4.35 36.39 29.43
C ASP A 214 -4.31 37.13 28.08
N ALA A 215 -3.22 37.84 27.80
CA ALA A 215 -3.03 38.54 26.52
C ALA A 215 -2.85 37.57 25.35
N GLU A 216 -2.05 36.51 25.53
CA GLU A 216 -1.87 35.47 24.53
C GLU A 216 -3.16 34.67 24.30
N LEU A 217 -3.92 34.37 25.36
CA LEU A 217 -5.22 33.72 25.25
C LEU A 217 -6.28 34.60 24.60
N THR A 218 -6.22 35.96 24.78
CA THR A 218 -7.05 36.91 23.99
C THR A 218 -6.71 36.78 22.51
N HIS A 219 -5.43 36.78 22.16
CA HIS A 219 -5.01 36.62 20.76
C HIS A 219 -5.45 35.28 20.17
N LEU A 220 -5.32 34.21 20.91
CA LEU A 220 -5.85 32.90 20.54
C LEU A 220 -7.35 32.91 20.32
N PHE A 221 -8.10 33.57 21.20
CA PHE A 221 -9.55 33.71 21.09
C PHE A 221 -9.95 34.46 19.80
N HIS A 222 -9.21 35.48 19.41
CA HIS A 222 -9.44 36.16 18.13
C HIS A 222 -9.22 35.24 16.92
N ALA A 223 -8.13 34.46 16.90
CA ALA A 223 -7.87 33.46 15.85
C ALA A 223 -8.96 32.36 15.83
N PHE A 224 -9.37 31.89 17.00
CA PHE A 224 -10.48 30.96 17.16
C PHE A 224 -11.79 31.52 16.62
N THR A 225 -12.14 32.76 17.03
CA THR A 225 -13.39 33.44 16.60
C THR A 225 -13.44 33.65 15.10
N TRP A 226 -12.30 33.97 14.46
CA TRP A 226 -12.23 34.13 13.02
C TRP A 226 -12.67 32.85 12.28
N ILE A 227 -12.14 31.67 12.69
CA ILE A 227 -12.57 30.40 12.10
C ILE A 227 -14.04 30.10 12.43
N MET A 228 -14.49 30.40 13.65
CA MET A 228 -15.88 30.15 14.05
C MET A 228 -16.89 31.07 13.36
N ASP A 229 -16.50 32.26 12.98
CA ASP A 229 -17.34 33.17 12.18
C ASP A 229 -17.54 32.63 10.78
N ASP A 230 -16.50 32.14 10.12
CA ASP A 230 -16.62 31.43 8.84
C ASP A 230 -17.56 30.23 8.93
N VAL A 231 -17.46 29.44 10.02
CA VAL A 231 -18.37 28.31 10.26
C VAL A 231 -19.83 28.77 10.44
N ARG A 232 -20.08 29.86 11.18
CA ARG A 232 -21.42 30.41 11.37
C ARG A 232 -22.03 30.92 10.07
N GLU A 233 -21.23 31.58 9.25
CA GLU A 233 -21.62 32.14 7.96
C GLU A 233 -21.74 31.10 6.86
N GLY A 234 -21.17 29.89 7.08
CA GLY A 234 -21.12 28.82 6.09
C GLY A 234 -20.05 29.03 5.02
N ASN A 235 -19.03 29.83 5.31
CA ASN A 235 -17.88 30.08 4.44
C ASN A 235 -16.88 28.98 4.53
N PHE A 236 -17.10 27.89 3.80
CA PHE A 236 -16.22 26.72 3.81
C PHE A 236 -15.31 26.70 2.58
N THR A 237 -14.08 26.24 2.79
CA THR A 237 -13.08 26.01 1.75
C THR A 237 -12.59 24.57 1.83
N PRO A 238 -13.39 23.58 1.35
CA PRO A 238 -12.99 22.19 1.41
C PRO A 238 -11.67 21.97 0.68
N ASN A 239 -10.68 21.40 1.37
CA ASN A 239 -9.35 21.22 0.81
C ASN A 239 -8.70 19.90 1.26
N ILE A 240 -7.84 19.33 0.39
CA ILE A 240 -6.97 18.19 0.68
C ILE A 240 -5.52 18.66 0.62
N ILE A 241 -4.75 18.28 1.62
CA ILE A 241 -3.30 18.50 1.67
C ILE A 241 -2.62 17.22 1.17
N TYR A 242 -1.73 17.37 0.20
CA TYR A 242 -0.92 16.30 -0.37
C TYR A 242 0.55 16.47 0.00
N GLU A 243 1.20 15.37 0.36
CA GLU A 243 2.66 15.25 0.40
C GLU A 243 3.10 14.46 -0.84
N GLY A 244 3.63 15.16 -1.84
CA GLY A 244 3.80 14.61 -3.17
C GLY A 244 2.46 14.23 -3.81
N GLU A 245 2.22 12.92 -4.07
CA GLU A 245 0.95 12.41 -4.60
C GLU A 245 0.04 11.79 -3.52
N LYS A 246 0.48 11.76 -2.27
CA LYS A 246 -0.23 11.11 -1.18
C LYS A 246 -1.10 12.11 -0.42
N PRO A 247 -2.43 11.88 -0.31
CA PRO A 247 -3.28 12.71 0.53
C PRO A 247 -2.96 12.43 2.01
N VAL A 248 -2.60 13.46 2.76
CA VAL A 248 -2.20 13.34 4.18
C VAL A 248 -3.27 13.86 5.12
N GLU A 249 -3.94 14.98 4.76
CA GLU A 249 -4.97 15.58 5.60
C GLU A 249 -6.05 16.25 4.75
N PHE A 250 -7.21 16.50 5.35
CA PHE A 250 -8.28 17.30 4.74
C PHE A 250 -9.02 18.12 5.78
N ALA A 251 -9.59 19.23 5.34
CA ALA A 251 -10.40 20.09 6.19
C ALA A 251 -11.50 20.81 5.39
N SER A 252 -12.51 21.32 6.11
CA SER A 252 -13.53 22.23 5.56
C SER A 252 -13.12 23.71 5.64
N VAL A 253 -12.05 24.01 6.37
CA VAL A 253 -11.44 25.34 6.54
C VAL A 253 -10.02 25.34 5.99
N PRO A 254 -9.45 26.49 5.63
CA PRO A 254 -8.06 26.56 5.20
C PRO A 254 -7.09 26.04 6.27
N LEU A 255 -6.03 25.33 5.85
CA LEU A 255 -4.96 24.86 6.72
C LEU A 255 -3.64 25.53 6.34
N THR A 256 -3.42 26.74 6.86
CA THR A 256 -2.25 27.57 6.53
C THR A 256 -0.97 27.03 7.17
N MET A 257 -1.06 26.30 8.30
CA MET A 257 0.07 25.66 8.95
C MET A 257 0.78 24.62 8.07
N MET A 258 0.10 24.12 7.05
CA MET A 258 0.63 23.13 6.09
C MET A 258 0.94 23.75 4.74
N GLU A 259 1.07 25.09 4.63
CA GLU A 259 1.48 25.75 3.42
C GLU A 259 3.00 25.78 3.28
N GLY A 260 3.50 25.38 2.11
CA GLY A 260 4.93 25.38 1.79
C GLY A 260 5.64 24.03 1.93
N GLY A 261 6.95 24.01 1.66
CA GLY A 261 7.75 22.77 1.67
C GLY A 261 7.29 21.76 0.62
N ASN A 262 7.08 20.51 1.05
CA ASN A 262 6.65 19.40 0.19
C ASN A 262 5.12 19.24 0.11
N TYR A 263 4.36 20.15 0.72
CA TYR A 263 2.90 20.07 0.77
C TYR A 263 2.27 20.87 -0.37
N LYS A 264 1.18 20.31 -0.91
CA LYS A 264 0.34 20.94 -1.94
C LYS A 264 -1.11 20.90 -1.51
N THR A 265 -1.76 22.06 -1.46
CA THR A 265 -3.17 22.19 -1.16
C THR A 265 -4.00 22.13 -2.45
N VAL A 266 -5.07 21.34 -2.45
CA VAL A 266 -6.05 21.27 -3.54
C VAL A 266 -7.43 21.56 -2.98
N ASN A 267 -8.09 22.60 -3.48
CA ASN A 267 -9.43 23.01 -3.07
C ASN A 267 -10.50 22.31 -3.90
N PHE A 268 -11.67 22.07 -3.29
CA PHE A 268 -12.81 21.41 -3.90
C PHE A 268 -14.06 22.30 -3.84
N SER A 269 -14.99 22.07 -4.76
CA SER A 269 -16.26 22.80 -4.82
C SER A 269 -17.23 22.36 -3.73
N SER A 270 -17.10 21.12 -3.22
CA SER A 270 -17.95 20.57 -2.17
C SER A 270 -17.19 19.64 -1.24
N ILE A 271 -17.69 19.48 -0.02
CA ILE A 271 -17.13 18.51 0.93
C ILE A 271 -17.39 17.07 0.48
N SER A 272 -18.47 16.80 -0.25
CA SER A 272 -18.77 15.48 -0.79
C SER A 272 -17.75 15.05 -1.84
N GLU A 273 -17.41 15.94 -2.78
CA GLU A 273 -16.37 15.70 -3.79
C GLU A 273 -15.00 15.44 -3.14
N LEU A 274 -14.67 16.26 -2.14
CA LEU A 274 -13.45 16.08 -1.34
C LEU A 274 -13.40 14.70 -0.66
N LEU A 275 -14.47 14.33 0.06
CA LEU A 275 -14.52 13.06 0.79
C LEU A 275 -14.48 11.86 -0.15
N GLU A 276 -15.21 11.91 -1.26
CA GLU A 276 -15.19 10.86 -2.27
C GLU A 276 -13.77 10.66 -2.80
N ARG A 277 -13.06 11.74 -3.12
CA ARG A 277 -11.70 11.69 -3.64
C ARG A 277 -10.68 11.27 -2.58
N TYR A 278 -10.67 11.90 -1.42
CA TYR A 278 -9.73 11.59 -0.33
C TYR A 278 -9.77 10.11 0.06
N TYR A 279 -10.98 9.57 0.28
CA TYR A 279 -11.14 8.18 0.70
C TYR A 279 -10.98 7.18 -0.43
N ALA A 280 -11.30 7.54 -1.67
CA ALA A 280 -10.98 6.70 -2.82
C ALA A 280 -9.47 6.54 -2.97
N GLU A 281 -8.69 7.61 -2.89
CA GLU A 281 -7.24 7.61 -2.98
C GLU A 281 -6.60 6.91 -1.77
N LYS A 282 -7.05 7.21 -0.55
CA LYS A 282 -6.56 6.56 0.67
C LYS A 282 -6.88 5.06 0.72
N ASN A 283 -8.07 4.65 0.30
CA ASN A 283 -8.44 3.24 0.21
C ASN A 283 -7.62 2.51 -0.85
N MET A 284 -7.33 3.15 -1.98
CA MET A 284 -6.47 2.59 -3.02
C MET A 284 -5.06 2.36 -2.47
N VAL A 285 -4.46 3.37 -1.82
CA VAL A 285 -3.14 3.26 -1.17
C VAL A 285 -3.13 2.17 -0.09
N SER A 286 -4.17 2.11 0.75
CA SER A 286 -4.27 1.09 1.82
C SER A 286 -4.41 -0.32 1.25
N ARG A 287 -5.20 -0.52 0.19
CA ARG A 287 -5.36 -1.83 -0.48
C ARG A 287 -4.07 -2.27 -1.17
N ILE A 288 -3.38 -1.34 -1.84
CA ILE A 288 -2.09 -1.61 -2.46
C ILE A 288 -1.09 -1.98 -1.37
N HIS A 289 -1.04 -1.23 -0.27
CA HIS A 289 -0.14 -1.51 0.85
C HIS A 289 -0.42 -2.90 1.47
N GLN A 290 -1.68 -3.25 1.74
CA GLN A 290 -2.07 -4.55 2.29
C GLN A 290 -1.67 -5.70 1.35
N LYS A 291 -2.07 -5.62 0.07
CA LYS A 291 -1.71 -6.63 -0.93
C LYS A 291 -0.21 -6.70 -1.17
N SER A 292 0.46 -5.56 -1.19
CA SER A 292 1.91 -5.46 -1.29
C SER A 292 2.61 -6.13 -0.10
N THR A 293 2.11 -5.93 1.12
CA THR A 293 2.68 -6.53 2.34
C THR A 293 2.63 -8.06 2.29
N ASP A 294 1.50 -8.63 1.88
CA ASP A 294 1.36 -10.09 1.75
C ASP A 294 2.31 -10.67 0.70
N LEU A 295 2.40 -10.03 -0.48
CA LEU A 295 3.32 -10.46 -1.54
C LEU A 295 4.78 -10.30 -1.11
N ARG A 296 5.15 -9.19 -0.47
CA ARG A 296 6.50 -8.96 0.08
C ARG A 296 6.89 -10.02 1.10
N LYS A 297 5.97 -10.44 1.97
CA LYS A 297 6.20 -11.51 2.94
C LYS A 297 6.49 -12.84 2.25
N ILE A 298 5.75 -13.16 1.17
CA ILE A 298 5.98 -14.37 0.38
C ILE A 298 7.37 -14.33 -0.26
N ILE A 299 7.74 -13.22 -0.90
CA ILE A 299 9.04 -13.02 -1.54
C ILE A 299 10.18 -13.12 -0.52
N SER A 300 10.06 -12.42 0.62
CA SER A 300 11.06 -12.44 1.69
C SER A 300 11.30 -13.85 2.23
N ASN A 301 10.22 -14.61 2.50
CA ASN A 301 10.32 -15.97 2.96
C ASN A 301 10.98 -16.90 1.91
N ALA A 302 10.67 -16.71 0.63
CA ALA A 302 11.29 -17.47 -0.46
C ALA A 302 12.77 -17.13 -0.59
N LEU A 303 13.14 -15.86 -0.58
CA LEU A 303 14.53 -15.40 -0.60
C LEU A 303 15.34 -15.97 0.57
N GLU A 304 14.82 -15.91 1.79
CA GLU A 304 15.49 -16.45 2.97
C GLU A 304 15.77 -17.95 2.84
N ARG A 305 14.80 -18.72 2.33
CA ARG A 305 14.99 -20.17 2.08
C ARG A 305 16.05 -20.42 1.01
N SER A 306 16.03 -19.68 -0.09
CA SER A 306 16.99 -19.85 -1.19
C SER A 306 18.39 -19.41 -0.79
N VAL A 307 18.55 -18.37 0.02
CA VAL A 307 19.84 -17.94 0.58
C VAL A 307 20.40 -18.99 1.55
N ARG A 308 19.57 -19.54 2.45
CA ARG A 308 20.00 -20.64 3.34
C ARG A 308 20.41 -21.89 2.54
N LYS A 309 19.66 -22.23 1.48
CA LYS A 309 19.99 -23.33 0.56
C LYS A 309 21.33 -23.09 -0.12
N LEU A 310 21.59 -21.86 -0.59
CA LEU A 310 22.86 -21.45 -1.21
C LEU A 310 24.05 -21.64 -0.25
N ASP A 311 23.89 -21.21 1.02
CA ASP A 311 24.93 -21.38 2.04
C ASP A 311 25.26 -22.85 2.30
N LEU A 312 24.23 -23.71 2.45
CA LEU A 312 24.42 -25.15 2.62
C LEU A 312 25.11 -25.79 1.41
N GLN A 313 24.68 -25.45 0.18
CA GLN A 313 25.30 -25.94 -1.05
C GLN A 313 26.76 -25.49 -1.18
N THR A 314 27.05 -24.25 -0.80
CA THR A 314 28.42 -23.71 -0.82
C THR A 314 29.33 -24.46 0.18
N LYS A 315 28.86 -24.76 1.39
CA LYS A 315 29.58 -25.57 2.38
C LYS A 315 29.81 -26.98 1.85
N GLN A 316 28.78 -27.60 1.28
CA GLN A 316 28.86 -28.94 0.72
C GLN A 316 29.82 -28.99 -0.46
N LEU A 317 29.87 -27.99 -1.32
CA LEU A 317 30.83 -27.87 -2.42
C LEU A 317 32.26 -27.79 -1.89
N LYS A 318 32.51 -26.96 -0.86
CA LYS A 318 33.80 -26.83 -0.20
C LYS A 318 34.31 -28.16 0.39
N ASP A 319 33.41 -28.97 0.97
CA ASP A 319 33.75 -30.29 1.50
C ASP A 319 34.23 -31.27 0.40
N THR A 320 33.81 -31.05 -0.86
CA THR A 320 34.23 -31.88 -2.00
C THR A 320 35.60 -31.48 -2.58
N GLU A 321 36.17 -30.33 -2.19
CA GLU A 321 37.49 -29.86 -2.66
C GLU A 321 38.59 -30.89 -2.28
N LYS A 322 38.39 -31.61 -1.18
CA LYS A 322 39.34 -32.63 -0.70
C LYS A 322 39.29 -33.94 -1.52
N ARG A 323 38.46 -34.04 -2.56
CA ARG A 323 38.28 -35.27 -3.34
C ARG A 323 39.57 -35.74 -4.01
N GLU A 324 40.39 -34.83 -4.54
CA GLU A 324 41.63 -35.15 -5.22
C GLU A 324 42.61 -35.87 -4.28
N LYS A 325 42.62 -35.53 -3.00
CA LYS A 325 43.42 -36.24 -1.98
C LYS A 325 43.08 -37.74 -1.92
N TYR A 326 41.81 -38.10 -2.03
CA TYR A 326 41.39 -39.51 -2.00
C TYR A 326 41.76 -40.24 -3.28
N ARG A 327 41.75 -39.58 -4.45
CA ARG A 327 42.24 -40.14 -5.70
C ARG A 327 43.71 -40.44 -5.58
N ILE A 328 44.51 -39.49 -5.13
CA ILE A 328 45.95 -39.63 -4.93
C ILE A 328 46.26 -40.78 -3.94
N TYR A 329 45.54 -40.86 -2.83
CA TYR A 329 45.72 -41.97 -1.87
C TYR A 329 45.43 -43.31 -2.48
N GLY A 330 44.37 -43.47 -3.26
CA GLY A 330 44.03 -44.70 -3.97
C GLY A 330 45.08 -45.10 -4.99
N GLU A 331 45.57 -44.15 -5.79
CA GLU A 331 46.62 -44.39 -6.79
C GLU A 331 47.96 -44.77 -6.17
N LEU A 332 48.39 -44.07 -5.11
CA LEU A 332 49.63 -44.38 -4.40
C LEU A 332 49.59 -45.74 -3.72
N LEU A 333 48.46 -46.14 -3.15
CA LEU A 333 48.27 -47.47 -2.57
C LEU A 333 48.29 -48.56 -3.64
N ASN A 334 47.71 -48.34 -4.82
CA ASN A 334 47.80 -49.29 -5.93
C ASN A 334 49.23 -49.41 -6.48
N THR A 335 50.01 -48.31 -6.46
CA THR A 335 51.38 -48.30 -6.99
C THR A 335 52.39 -48.88 -6.02
N TYR A 336 52.29 -48.50 -4.76
CA TYR A 336 53.35 -48.86 -3.75
C TYR A 336 52.86 -49.78 -2.64
N GLY A 337 51.55 -50.11 -2.56
CA GLY A 337 50.96 -50.88 -1.47
C GLY A 337 51.21 -52.36 -1.51
N TYR A 338 51.90 -52.92 -2.55
CA TYR A 338 52.15 -54.34 -2.71
C TYR A 338 53.07 -54.95 -1.62
N GLY A 339 53.81 -54.08 -0.90
CA GLY A 339 54.69 -54.51 0.21
C GLY A 339 54.02 -54.47 1.60
N LEU A 340 52.72 -54.11 1.70
CA LEU A 340 51.98 -54.04 2.97
C LEU A 340 51.48 -55.44 3.36
N SER A 341 51.78 -55.85 4.59
CA SER A 341 51.43 -57.22 5.11
C SER A 341 50.02 -57.31 5.68
N GLY A 342 49.32 -56.18 5.85
CA GLY A 342 48.01 -55.99 6.52
C GLY A 342 48.17 -55.77 8.03
N GLY A 343 47.23 -54.95 8.59
CA GLY A 343 47.25 -54.51 9.99
C GLY A 343 47.89 -53.15 10.25
N GLU A 344 48.49 -52.52 9.22
CA GLU A 344 49.07 -51.19 9.34
C GLU A 344 48.00 -50.11 9.45
N LYS A 345 48.22 -49.12 10.33
CA LYS A 345 47.32 -47.98 10.51
C LYS A 345 47.63 -46.82 9.57
N SER A 346 48.80 -46.82 8.95
CA SER A 346 49.22 -45.78 8.02
C SER A 346 50.33 -46.30 7.10
N PHE A 347 50.43 -45.70 5.92
CA PHE A 347 51.47 -45.99 4.93
C PHE A 347 52.15 -44.69 4.52
N LYS A 348 53.50 -44.67 4.55
CA LYS A 348 54.29 -43.53 4.09
C LYS A 348 54.91 -43.86 2.74
N CYS A 349 54.73 -43.00 1.76
CA CYS A 349 55.30 -43.15 0.44
C CYS A 349 55.58 -41.77 -0.19
N LEU A 350 56.35 -41.78 -1.27
CA LEU A 350 56.58 -40.61 -2.08
C LEU A 350 55.35 -40.33 -2.95
N ASN A 351 54.84 -39.12 -2.87
CA ASN A 351 53.81 -38.64 -3.79
C ASN A 351 54.47 -38.20 -5.10
N TYR A 352 54.31 -38.95 -6.16
CA TYR A 352 54.95 -38.66 -7.45
C TYR A 352 54.34 -37.45 -8.19
N TYR A 353 53.26 -36.83 -7.69
CA TYR A 353 52.69 -35.64 -8.27
C TYR A 353 53.44 -34.33 -7.87
N ASP A 354 53.94 -34.31 -6.65
CA ASP A 354 54.61 -33.10 -6.08
C ASP A 354 55.98 -33.43 -5.43
N ASN A 355 56.44 -34.67 -5.52
CA ASN A 355 57.69 -35.15 -4.93
C ASN A 355 57.80 -34.95 -3.41
N THR A 356 56.65 -34.94 -2.68
CA THR A 356 56.64 -34.83 -1.22
C THR A 356 56.39 -36.20 -0.58
N GLU A 357 56.88 -36.38 0.66
CA GLU A 357 56.53 -37.54 1.45
C GLU A 357 55.09 -37.39 2.01
N ILE A 358 54.21 -38.37 1.75
CA ILE A 358 52.83 -38.34 2.19
C ILE A 358 52.53 -39.54 3.10
N THR A 359 51.74 -39.33 4.16
CA THR A 359 51.26 -40.38 5.03
C THR A 359 49.78 -40.68 4.74
N ILE A 360 49.48 -41.87 4.28
CA ILE A 360 48.12 -42.32 3.94
C ILE A 360 47.56 -43.11 5.13
N PRO A 361 46.46 -42.69 5.75
CA PRO A 361 45.78 -43.44 6.80
C PRO A 361 45.19 -44.76 6.23
N LEU A 362 45.40 -45.86 6.91
CA LEU A 362 44.85 -47.15 6.52
C LEU A 362 43.87 -47.68 7.57
N ASP A 363 42.90 -48.47 7.11
CA ASP A 363 42.10 -49.32 7.97
C ASP A 363 42.83 -50.63 8.16
N PRO A 364 43.30 -50.97 9.39
CA PRO A 364 44.11 -52.13 9.64
C PRO A 364 43.35 -53.47 9.45
N THR A 365 42.05 -53.47 9.32
CA THR A 365 41.21 -54.63 9.05
C THR A 365 41.11 -54.96 7.56
N MET A 366 41.66 -54.06 6.69
CA MET A 366 41.58 -54.17 5.24
C MET A 366 42.95 -54.32 4.61
N THR A 367 43.02 -55.05 3.51
CA THR A 367 44.22 -55.15 2.66
C THR A 367 44.54 -53.79 2.00
N ALA A 368 45.73 -53.61 1.44
CA ALA A 368 46.12 -52.42 0.69
C ALA A 368 45.15 -52.11 -0.48
N GLN A 369 44.74 -53.17 -1.19
CA GLN A 369 43.81 -53.05 -2.32
C GLN A 369 42.41 -52.64 -1.87
N GLU A 370 41.90 -53.17 -0.75
CA GLU A 370 40.61 -52.78 -0.18
C GLU A 370 40.64 -51.33 0.33
N ASN A 371 41.71 -50.88 0.97
CA ASN A 371 41.93 -49.48 1.35
C ASN A 371 41.98 -48.59 0.12
N ALA A 372 42.69 -48.97 -0.94
CA ALA A 372 42.72 -48.24 -2.21
C ALA A 372 41.31 -48.09 -2.82
N LYS A 373 40.56 -49.21 -2.88
CA LYS A 373 39.16 -49.20 -3.36
C LYS A 373 38.28 -48.29 -2.53
N ARG A 374 38.40 -48.31 -1.18
CA ARG A 374 37.66 -47.39 -0.28
C ARG A 374 37.96 -45.92 -0.55
N TYR A 375 39.20 -45.59 -0.88
CA TYR A 375 39.58 -44.23 -1.25
C TYR A 375 39.01 -43.84 -2.62
N PHE A 376 39.03 -44.71 -3.62
CA PHE A 376 38.38 -44.47 -4.90
C PHE A 376 36.86 -44.34 -4.78
N ASP A 377 36.20 -45.13 -3.93
CA ASP A 377 34.77 -45.02 -3.67
C ASP A 377 34.44 -43.66 -3.02
N LYS A 378 35.28 -43.19 -2.08
CA LYS A 378 35.15 -41.83 -1.51
C LYS A 378 35.35 -40.76 -2.58
N TYR A 379 36.37 -40.88 -3.43
CA TYR A 379 36.61 -39.96 -4.53
C TYR A 379 35.41 -39.88 -5.48
N ASN A 380 34.93 -41.03 -5.94
CA ASN A 380 33.80 -41.13 -6.87
C ASN A 380 32.51 -40.56 -6.26
N LYS A 381 32.26 -40.81 -4.98
CA LYS A 381 31.10 -40.21 -4.26
C LYS A 381 31.21 -38.71 -4.22
N GLN A 382 32.38 -38.17 -3.84
CA GLN A 382 32.57 -36.69 -3.76
C GLN A 382 32.58 -36.05 -5.15
N LYS A 383 33.10 -36.72 -6.19
CA LYS A 383 33.04 -36.24 -7.58
C LYS A 383 31.60 -36.08 -8.06
N ARG A 384 30.73 -37.09 -7.87
CA ARG A 384 29.29 -36.99 -8.22
C ARG A 384 28.60 -35.92 -7.40
N THR A 385 28.92 -35.77 -6.11
CA THR A 385 28.39 -34.73 -5.26
C THR A 385 28.82 -33.34 -5.76
N TYR A 386 30.08 -33.16 -6.15
CA TYR A 386 30.60 -31.90 -6.71
C TYR A 386 29.83 -31.50 -7.97
N GLU A 387 29.68 -32.42 -8.92
CA GLU A 387 28.96 -32.16 -10.17
C GLU A 387 27.50 -31.77 -9.91
N ALA A 388 26.78 -32.54 -9.11
CA ALA A 388 25.39 -32.28 -8.76
C ALA A 388 25.20 -30.98 -7.98
N VAL A 389 26.06 -30.70 -6.99
CA VAL A 389 25.96 -29.45 -6.18
C VAL A 389 26.34 -28.25 -7.01
N THR A 390 27.27 -28.35 -7.95
CA THR A 390 27.65 -27.25 -8.84
C THR A 390 26.46 -26.82 -9.71
N GLU A 391 25.73 -27.78 -10.28
CA GLU A 391 24.53 -27.52 -11.06
C GLU A 391 23.40 -26.90 -10.20
N GLN A 392 23.13 -27.52 -9.03
CA GLN A 392 22.12 -27.01 -8.09
C GLN A 392 22.45 -25.60 -7.59
N LEU A 393 23.72 -25.28 -7.38
CA LEU A 393 24.19 -23.97 -6.94
C LEU A 393 23.92 -22.91 -8.00
N ALA A 394 24.15 -23.24 -9.29
CA ALA A 394 23.81 -22.35 -10.39
C ALA A 394 22.29 -22.08 -10.47
N GLN A 395 21.47 -23.11 -10.31
CA GLN A 395 20.00 -22.99 -10.26
C GLN A 395 19.53 -22.14 -9.08
N THR A 396 20.10 -22.34 -7.89
CA THR A 396 19.74 -21.57 -6.68
C THR A 396 20.14 -20.09 -6.81
N LYS A 397 21.28 -19.79 -7.42
CA LYS A 397 21.69 -18.41 -7.71
C LYS A 397 20.72 -17.73 -8.69
N ALA A 398 20.30 -18.43 -9.73
CA ALA A 398 19.32 -17.91 -10.69
C ALA A 398 17.94 -17.66 -10.02
N GLU A 399 17.52 -18.56 -9.12
CA GLU A 399 16.30 -18.40 -8.32
C GLU A 399 16.36 -17.15 -7.41
N ILE A 400 17.48 -16.91 -6.74
CA ILE A 400 17.68 -15.72 -5.91
C ILE A 400 17.63 -14.46 -6.77
N ALA A 401 18.34 -14.43 -7.89
CA ALA A 401 18.32 -13.27 -8.81
C ALA A 401 16.91 -12.97 -9.33
N HIS A 402 16.12 -14.01 -9.65
CA HIS A 402 14.73 -13.85 -10.05
C HIS A 402 13.86 -13.31 -8.92
N LEU A 403 13.97 -13.83 -7.69
CA LEU A 403 13.22 -13.30 -6.54
C LEU A 403 13.61 -11.85 -6.20
N GLU A 404 14.87 -11.48 -6.35
CA GLU A 404 15.33 -10.10 -6.17
C GLU A 404 14.75 -9.17 -7.24
N SER A 405 14.63 -9.61 -8.50
CA SER A 405 13.99 -8.82 -9.56
C SER A 405 12.50 -8.62 -9.29
N ILE A 406 11.78 -9.66 -8.81
CA ILE A 406 10.38 -9.54 -8.38
C ILE A 406 10.26 -8.58 -7.19
N SER A 407 11.17 -8.64 -6.22
CA SER A 407 11.20 -7.69 -5.09
C SER A 407 11.36 -6.25 -5.56
N THR A 408 12.22 -5.99 -6.53
CA THR A 408 12.38 -4.67 -7.14
C THR A 408 11.11 -4.23 -7.89
N SER A 409 10.45 -5.16 -8.60
CA SER A 409 9.15 -4.88 -9.24
C SER A 409 8.08 -4.47 -8.23
N MET A 410 8.10 -5.04 -7.01
CA MET A 410 7.23 -4.60 -5.91
C MET A 410 7.49 -3.17 -5.44
N ASP A 411 8.74 -2.70 -5.53
CA ASP A 411 9.12 -1.32 -5.17
C ASP A 411 8.75 -0.31 -6.28
N ILE A 412 8.61 -0.79 -7.51
CA ILE A 412 8.24 -0.02 -8.70
C ILE A 412 6.71 0.11 -8.85
N ALA A 413 5.95 -0.88 -8.38
CA ALA A 413 4.50 -0.93 -8.50
C ALA A 413 3.82 0.28 -7.83
N ARG A 414 2.99 1.01 -8.57
CA ARG A 414 2.25 2.19 -8.10
C ARG A 414 0.75 1.93 -7.94
N LEU A 415 0.21 0.98 -8.70
CA LEU A 415 -1.22 0.68 -8.75
C LEU A 415 -1.50 -0.78 -8.38
N GLU A 416 -2.73 -1.06 -7.91
CA GLU A 416 -3.17 -2.43 -7.65
C GLU A 416 -3.04 -3.34 -8.87
N GLU A 417 -3.26 -2.80 -10.05
CA GLU A 417 -3.13 -3.51 -11.33
C GLU A 417 -1.69 -3.97 -11.60
N ASP A 418 -0.68 -3.23 -11.12
CA ASP A 418 0.72 -3.60 -11.25
C ASP A 418 1.04 -4.86 -10.43
N LEU A 419 0.38 -5.05 -9.28
CA LEU A 419 0.54 -6.22 -8.41
C LEU A 419 -0.05 -7.50 -9.01
N VAL A 420 -0.98 -7.39 -9.96
CA VAL A 420 -1.63 -8.56 -10.60
C VAL A 420 -0.60 -9.39 -11.38
N GLN A 421 0.23 -8.76 -12.21
CA GLN A 421 1.26 -9.45 -12.99
C GLN A 421 2.35 -10.05 -12.07
N ILE A 422 2.75 -9.33 -11.03
CA ILE A 422 3.71 -9.83 -10.03
C ILE A 422 3.15 -11.08 -9.32
N LYS A 423 1.87 -11.06 -8.94
CA LYS A 423 1.21 -12.22 -8.33
C LYS A 423 1.13 -13.41 -9.29
N GLU A 424 0.87 -13.16 -10.57
CA GLU A 424 0.86 -14.22 -11.60
C GLU A 424 2.25 -14.85 -11.74
N GLU A 425 3.30 -14.04 -11.81
CA GLU A 425 4.68 -14.51 -11.86
C GLU A 425 5.03 -15.39 -10.66
N LEU A 426 4.71 -14.93 -9.43
CA LEU A 426 4.89 -15.72 -8.21
C LEU A 426 4.10 -17.04 -8.22
N THR A 427 2.94 -17.06 -8.88
CA THR A 427 2.10 -18.26 -9.00
C THR A 427 2.65 -19.22 -10.05
N GLU A 428 3.15 -18.71 -11.18
CA GLU A 428 3.76 -19.51 -12.26
C GLU A 428 5.02 -20.22 -11.79
N TYR A 429 5.84 -19.53 -11.00
CA TYR A 429 7.08 -20.08 -10.43
C TYR A 429 6.87 -20.84 -9.10
N GLY A 430 5.61 -21.07 -8.68
CA GLY A 430 5.25 -21.96 -7.56
C GLY A 430 5.44 -21.38 -6.17
N TYR A 431 5.70 -20.08 -6.02
CA TYR A 431 5.77 -19.40 -4.71
C TYR A 431 4.38 -19.17 -4.10
N ILE A 432 3.35 -19.08 -4.94
CA ILE A 432 1.93 -19.02 -4.54
C ILE A 432 1.21 -20.24 -5.11
N LYS A 433 0.41 -20.91 -4.26
CA LYS A 433 -0.41 -22.05 -4.71
C LYS A 433 -1.50 -21.55 -5.69
N ARG A 434 -1.59 -22.23 -6.83
CA ARG A 434 -2.63 -21.95 -7.82
C ARG A 434 -3.97 -22.39 -7.27
N HIS A 435 -4.89 -21.45 -7.01
CA HIS A 435 -6.29 -21.77 -6.77
C HIS A 435 -7.00 -21.94 -8.13
N TYR A 436 -7.70 -23.06 -8.30
CA TYR A 436 -8.47 -23.33 -9.50
C TYR A 436 -9.67 -22.38 -9.57
N THR A 437 -9.63 -21.39 -10.43
CA THR A 437 -10.69 -20.38 -10.62
C THR A 437 -11.47 -20.61 -11.91
N GLY A 438 -11.86 -21.87 -12.20
CA GLY A 438 -12.79 -22.17 -13.32
C GLY A 438 -12.38 -21.62 -14.70
N GLY A 439 -11.08 -21.52 -15.01
CA GLY A 439 -10.60 -21.20 -16.37
C GLY A 439 -10.68 -19.73 -16.79
N LYS A 440 -11.10 -18.79 -15.95
CA LYS A 440 -11.06 -17.36 -16.29
C LYS A 440 -9.62 -16.85 -16.26
N LYS A 441 -9.11 -16.39 -17.43
CA LYS A 441 -7.83 -15.69 -17.52
C LYS A 441 -7.91 -14.37 -16.75
N VAL A 442 -6.88 -14.08 -15.95
CA VAL A 442 -6.76 -12.79 -15.27
C VAL A 442 -6.59 -11.69 -16.31
N LYS A 443 -7.41 -10.63 -16.22
CA LYS A 443 -7.31 -9.49 -17.13
C LYS A 443 -6.15 -8.61 -16.67
N ILE A 444 -5.12 -8.49 -17.51
CA ILE A 444 -3.97 -7.61 -17.27
C ILE A 444 -4.27 -6.25 -17.90
N THR A 445 -4.32 -5.22 -17.07
CA THR A 445 -4.59 -3.83 -17.47
C THR A 445 -3.38 -2.92 -17.27
N SER A 446 -2.41 -3.33 -16.41
CA SER A 446 -1.16 -2.60 -16.20
C SER A 446 -0.36 -2.41 -17.49
N ARG A 447 0.16 -1.21 -17.70
CA ARG A 447 1.00 -0.81 -18.84
C ARG A 447 2.35 -0.31 -18.34
N PRO A 448 3.42 -0.42 -19.15
CA PRO A 448 4.70 0.23 -18.86
C PRO A 448 4.52 1.72 -18.62
N PHE A 449 5.42 2.34 -17.86
CA PHE A 449 5.48 3.80 -17.79
C PHE A 449 5.87 4.34 -19.16
N HIS A 450 5.30 5.48 -19.52
CA HIS A 450 5.56 6.18 -20.75
C HIS A 450 6.01 7.60 -20.44
N TYR A 451 7.19 7.97 -20.92
CA TYR A 451 7.78 9.29 -20.75
C TYR A 451 8.09 9.93 -22.10
N LEU A 452 8.17 11.25 -22.10
CA LEU A 452 8.63 12.03 -23.24
C LEU A 452 9.93 12.73 -22.84
N SER A 453 11.01 12.48 -23.59
CA SER A 453 12.29 13.14 -23.37
C SER A 453 12.22 14.64 -23.66
N SER A 454 13.19 15.39 -23.22
CA SER A 454 13.28 16.83 -23.50
C SER A 454 13.37 17.13 -25.02
N ASP A 455 13.86 16.19 -25.82
CA ASP A 455 13.97 16.29 -27.26
C ASP A 455 12.83 15.59 -28.03
N GLY A 456 11.75 15.21 -27.32
CA GLY A 456 10.53 14.65 -27.91
C GLY A 456 10.58 13.15 -28.26
N PHE A 457 11.55 12.39 -27.75
CA PHE A 457 11.60 10.93 -27.93
C PHE A 457 10.76 10.22 -26.88
N HIS A 458 10.06 9.18 -27.29
CA HIS A 458 9.26 8.35 -26.41
C HIS A 458 10.15 7.33 -25.66
N ILE A 459 10.02 7.32 -24.33
CA ILE A 459 10.75 6.43 -23.43
C ILE A 459 9.75 5.56 -22.68
N TYR A 460 9.95 4.24 -22.71
CA TYR A 460 9.10 3.27 -22.02
C TYR A 460 9.87 2.52 -20.97
N VAL A 461 9.26 2.34 -19.77
CA VAL A 461 9.90 1.70 -18.62
C VAL A 461 9.00 0.55 -18.14
N GLY A 462 9.52 -0.67 -18.11
CA GLY A 462 8.80 -1.83 -17.63
C GLY A 462 8.66 -1.82 -16.12
N LYS A 463 7.48 -2.19 -15.61
CA LYS A 463 7.17 -2.23 -14.18
C LYS A 463 7.46 -3.58 -13.52
N ASN A 464 7.61 -4.63 -14.32
CA ASN A 464 7.86 -6.01 -13.89
C ASN A 464 8.54 -6.81 -15.00
N ASN A 465 8.95 -8.03 -14.70
CA ASN A 465 9.71 -8.87 -15.60
C ASN A 465 8.97 -9.21 -16.90
N TYR A 466 7.65 -9.40 -16.87
CA TYR A 466 6.86 -9.64 -18.08
C TYR A 466 6.82 -8.41 -19.00
N GLN A 467 6.67 -7.21 -18.43
CA GLN A 467 6.70 -5.98 -19.21
C GLN A 467 8.09 -5.69 -19.73
N ASN A 468 9.16 -5.97 -18.97
CA ASN A 468 10.53 -5.90 -19.44
C ASN A 468 10.72 -6.77 -20.71
N GLU A 469 10.31 -8.05 -20.63
CA GLU A 469 10.40 -8.97 -21.77
C GLU A 469 9.55 -8.53 -22.96
N GLU A 470 8.34 -8.01 -22.69
CA GLU A 470 7.46 -7.50 -23.76
C GLU A 470 8.06 -6.28 -24.46
N LEU A 471 8.62 -5.34 -23.69
CA LEU A 471 9.31 -4.17 -24.21
C LEU A 471 10.50 -4.56 -25.10
N ASP A 472 11.32 -5.50 -24.65
CA ASP A 472 12.53 -5.91 -25.35
C ASP A 472 12.24 -6.64 -26.66
N PHE A 473 11.30 -7.59 -26.65
CA PHE A 473 11.19 -8.57 -27.74
C PHE A 473 9.93 -8.46 -28.60
N LYS A 474 8.91 -7.69 -28.14
CA LYS A 474 7.67 -7.50 -28.89
C LYS A 474 7.45 -6.05 -29.31
N PHE A 475 7.87 -5.09 -28.45
CA PHE A 475 7.60 -3.67 -28.65
C PHE A 475 8.75 -2.91 -29.31
N ALA A 476 10.00 -3.15 -28.88
CA ALA A 476 11.17 -2.44 -29.39
C ALA A 476 11.60 -2.96 -30.76
N ASN A 477 11.94 -2.02 -31.65
CA ASN A 477 12.57 -2.31 -32.94
C ASN A 477 14.09 -2.48 -32.79
N GLY A 478 14.76 -3.10 -33.76
CA GLY A 478 16.20 -3.37 -33.70
C GLY A 478 17.09 -2.15 -33.52
N GLY A 479 16.66 -0.98 -34.00
CA GLY A 479 17.40 0.29 -33.88
C GLY A 479 17.12 1.07 -32.59
N ASP A 480 16.10 0.69 -31.83
CA ASP A 480 15.79 1.35 -30.55
C ASP A 480 16.87 1.05 -29.49
N TRP A 481 17.02 1.93 -28.53
CA TRP A 481 18.00 1.79 -27.47
C TRP A 481 17.38 1.23 -26.19
N TRP A 482 18.08 0.27 -25.61
CA TRP A 482 17.76 -0.38 -24.34
C TRP A 482 18.74 0.06 -23.26
N PHE A 483 18.23 0.31 -22.05
CA PHE A 483 19.01 0.69 -20.86
C PHE A 483 18.61 -0.16 -19.67
N HIS A 484 19.62 -0.49 -18.83
CA HIS A 484 19.39 -1.22 -17.58
C HIS A 484 20.51 -0.95 -16.56
N ALA A 485 20.17 -0.89 -15.28
CA ALA A 485 21.15 -0.76 -14.20
C ALA A 485 22.06 -2.00 -14.14
N LYS A 486 23.37 -1.79 -14.27
CA LYS A 486 24.36 -2.85 -14.41
C LYS A 486 24.46 -3.73 -13.17
N GLY A 487 24.29 -5.04 -13.35
CA GLY A 487 24.51 -6.05 -12.32
C GLY A 487 23.53 -6.00 -11.14
N ILE A 488 22.51 -5.18 -11.16
CA ILE A 488 21.48 -5.09 -10.13
C ILE A 488 20.07 -5.18 -10.73
N PRO A 489 19.07 -5.70 -9.99
CA PRO A 489 17.69 -5.76 -10.45
C PRO A 489 17.12 -4.37 -10.76
N GLY A 490 16.35 -4.27 -11.86
CA GLY A 490 15.74 -3.01 -12.29
C GLY A 490 14.83 -3.17 -13.49
N SER A 491 14.23 -2.06 -13.90
CA SER A 491 13.42 -1.96 -15.11
C SER A 491 14.27 -1.93 -16.37
N HIS A 492 13.75 -2.52 -17.44
CA HIS A 492 14.24 -2.25 -18.78
C HIS A 492 13.62 -0.94 -19.29
N VAL A 493 14.46 -0.09 -19.83
CA VAL A 493 14.06 1.20 -20.40
C VAL A 493 14.32 1.15 -21.89
N ILE A 494 13.29 1.44 -22.70
CA ILE A 494 13.37 1.48 -24.15
C ILE A 494 13.14 2.90 -24.63
N VAL A 495 14.10 3.41 -25.42
CA VAL A 495 13.96 4.67 -26.14
C VAL A 495 13.62 4.37 -27.60
N LYS A 496 12.47 4.86 -28.07
CA LYS A 496 12.03 4.74 -29.46
C LYS A 496 12.74 5.76 -30.33
N THR A 497 13.58 5.29 -31.26
CA THR A 497 14.36 6.18 -32.13
C THR A 497 13.59 6.66 -33.34
N GLU A 498 12.63 5.87 -33.82
CA GLU A 498 11.89 6.12 -35.07
C GLU A 498 12.83 6.39 -36.29
N GLY A 499 14.02 5.79 -36.22
CA GLY A 499 15.05 5.96 -37.27
C GLY A 499 15.89 7.24 -37.14
N LYS A 500 15.71 8.01 -36.10
CA LYS A 500 16.51 9.22 -35.81
C LYS A 500 17.68 8.90 -34.89
N GLU A 501 18.74 9.71 -35.00
CA GLU A 501 19.86 9.66 -34.08
C GLU A 501 19.47 10.30 -32.73
N LEU A 502 19.85 9.68 -31.61
CA LEU A 502 19.53 10.20 -30.29
C LEU A 502 20.60 11.21 -29.83
N PRO A 503 20.19 12.41 -29.35
CA PRO A 503 21.09 13.34 -28.65
C PRO A 503 21.62 12.76 -27.34
N ASP A 504 22.81 13.16 -26.93
CA ASP A 504 23.46 12.72 -25.67
C ASP A 504 22.57 12.91 -24.44
N ARG A 505 21.80 14.00 -24.41
CA ARG A 505 20.86 14.30 -23.34
C ARG A 505 19.80 13.20 -23.16
N VAL A 506 19.33 12.59 -24.25
CA VAL A 506 18.33 11.51 -24.17
C VAL A 506 18.93 10.25 -23.56
N PHE A 507 20.24 9.98 -23.79
CA PHE A 507 20.96 8.89 -23.12
C PHE A 507 21.06 9.14 -21.61
N GLU A 508 21.34 10.38 -21.20
CA GLU A 508 21.39 10.77 -19.77
C GLU A 508 20.01 10.63 -19.11
N GLU A 509 18.95 11.12 -19.76
CA GLU A 509 17.57 11.04 -19.29
C GLU A 509 17.08 9.56 -19.14
N ALA A 510 17.34 8.74 -20.14
CA ALA A 510 17.00 7.31 -20.10
C ALA A 510 17.84 6.55 -19.05
N GLY A 511 19.11 6.90 -18.93
CA GLY A 511 20.00 6.38 -17.89
C GLY A 511 19.51 6.72 -16.48
N ALA A 512 19.09 7.97 -16.26
CA ALA A 512 18.51 8.41 -14.98
C ALA A 512 17.25 7.64 -14.62
N LEU A 513 16.36 7.38 -15.60
CA LEU A 513 15.18 6.53 -15.40
C LEU A 513 15.57 5.09 -15.07
N ALA A 514 16.52 4.48 -15.79
CA ALA A 514 16.97 3.11 -15.50
C ALA A 514 17.57 2.99 -14.10
N ALA A 515 18.35 3.98 -13.67
CA ALA A 515 18.89 4.06 -12.32
C ALA A 515 17.79 4.22 -11.25
N TYR A 516 16.80 5.08 -11.51
CA TYR A 516 15.68 5.34 -10.60
C TYR A 516 14.79 4.12 -10.41
N TYR A 517 14.49 3.38 -11.48
CA TYR A 517 13.67 2.17 -11.46
C TYR A 517 14.50 0.90 -11.24
N SER A 518 15.52 0.98 -10.37
CA SER A 518 16.37 -0.14 -10.00
C SER A 518 16.56 -0.23 -8.48
N LYS A 519 17.15 -1.32 -8.02
CA LYS A 519 17.59 -1.51 -6.63
C LYS A 519 18.57 -0.42 -6.17
N GLY A 520 19.25 0.25 -7.12
CA GLY A 520 20.19 1.33 -6.89
C GLY A 520 19.57 2.73 -6.71
N ARG A 521 18.25 2.85 -6.65
CA ARG A 521 17.51 4.13 -6.55
C ARG A 521 18.00 5.07 -5.44
N GLY A 522 18.48 4.53 -4.31
CA GLY A 522 18.98 5.30 -3.17
C GLY A 522 20.46 5.67 -3.24
N ASN A 523 21.18 5.23 -4.27
CA ASN A 523 22.59 5.52 -4.43
C ASN A 523 22.79 6.90 -5.06
N GLU A 524 23.94 7.52 -4.80
CA GLU A 524 24.31 8.82 -5.41
C GLU A 524 24.43 8.70 -6.94
N LYS A 525 25.03 7.61 -7.43
CA LYS A 525 25.16 7.27 -8.85
C LYS A 525 25.02 5.78 -9.06
N VAL A 526 24.50 5.38 -10.22
CA VAL A 526 24.35 4.00 -10.65
C VAL A 526 24.97 3.84 -12.03
N GLU A 527 25.77 2.79 -12.21
CA GLU A 527 26.24 2.41 -13.54
C GLU A 527 25.08 1.78 -14.33
N VAL A 528 24.81 2.30 -15.52
CA VAL A 528 23.74 1.87 -16.42
C VAL A 528 24.36 1.41 -17.73
N ASP A 529 24.08 0.17 -18.09
CA ASP A 529 24.44 -0.38 -19.40
C ASP A 529 23.38 0.01 -20.43
N TYR A 530 23.81 0.34 -21.65
CA TYR A 530 22.91 0.63 -22.75
C TYR A 530 23.43 0.07 -24.07
N ILE A 531 22.51 -0.33 -24.94
CA ILE A 531 22.81 -1.01 -26.21
C ILE A 531 21.61 -0.92 -27.16
N GLN A 532 21.86 -1.00 -28.47
CA GLN A 532 20.75 -1.17 -29.42
C GLN A 532 20.09 -2.52 -29.26
N ARG A 533 18.75 -2.55 -29.28
CA ARG A 533 17.91 -3.73 -29.05
C ARG A 533 18.32 -4.93 -29.91
N LYS A 534 18.76 -4.74 -31.14
CA LYS A 534 19.21 -5.83 -32.03
C LYS A 534 20.30 -6.72 -31.44
N ASN A 535 21.07 -6.21 -30.50
CA ASN A 535 22.18 -6.91 -29.83
C ASN A 535 21.74 -7.64 -28.54
N LEU A 536 20.47 -7.49 -28.11
CA LEU A 536 19.92 -8.24 -26.99
C LEU A 536 19.46 -9.63 -27.43
N LYS A 537 19.77 -10.62 -26.59
CA LYS A 537 19.33 -12.02 -26.81
C LYS A 537 18.54 -12.52 -25.61
N LYS A 538 17.43 -13.24 -25.89
CA LYS A 538 16.69 -13.94 -24.87
C LYS A 538 17.45 -15.21 -24.45
N VAL A 539 17.49 -15.49 -23.16
CA VAL A 539 18.09 -16.72 -22.60
C VAL A 539 17.03 -17.81 -22.61
N PRO A 540 17.22 -18.91 -23.35
CA PRO A 540 16.27 -20.01 -23.34
C PRO A 540 16.14 -20.64 -21.93
N GLY A 541 14.92 -20.80 -21.43
CA GLY A 541 14.64 -21.38 -20.12
C GLY A 541 14.90 -20.47 -18.92
N ALA A 542 15.35 -19.23 -19.10
CA ALA A 542 15.44 -18.25 -18.03
C ALA A 542 14.07 -17.63 -17.69
N ALA A 543 13.96 -17.05 -16.51
CA ALA A 543 12.80 -16.28 -16.08
C ALA A 543 12.57 -15.05 -17.01
N PRO A 544 11.32 -14.51 -17.10
CA PRO A 544 11.03 -13.33 -17.90
C PRO A 544 11.93 -12.15 -17.54
N GLY A 545 12.26 -11.32 -18.52
CA GLY A 545 13.10 -10.13 -18.32
C GLY A 545 14.60 -10.40 -18.20
N PHE A 546 15.05 -11.66 -18.26
CA PHE A 546 16.48 -11.98 -18.29
C PHE A 546 17.01 -11.97 -19.73
N VAL A 547 17.99 -11.10 -19.97
CA VAL A 547 18.62 -10.90 -21.28
C VAL A 547 20.13 -11.08 -21.21
N VAL A 548 20.73 -11.43 -22.36
CA VAL A 548 22.19 -11.51 -22.52
C VAL A 548 22.61 -10.60 -23.67
N TYR A 549 23.70 -9.89 -23.46
CA TYR A 549 24.41 -9.08 -24.44
C TYR A 549 25.93 -9.25 -24.26
N HIS A 550 26.69 -9.10 -25.34
CA HIS A 550 28.15 -9.33 -25.31
C HIS A 550 28.97 -8.05 -25.41
N THR A 551 28.37 -7.01 -25.96
CA THR A 551 28.98 -5.69 -26.09
C THR A 551 27.98 -4.64 -25.64
N ASN A 552 28.41 -3.70 -24.83
CA ASN A 552 27.56 -2.62 -24.32
C ASN A 552 28.37 -1.35 -24.15
N TYR A 553 27.66 -0.25 -24.03
CA TYR A 553 28.16 1.00 -23.49
C TYR A 553 27.66 1.13 -22.05
N SER A 554 28.35 1.90 -21.23
CA SER A 554 27.95 2.18 -19.86
C SER A 554 28.06 3.67 -19.58
N LEU A 555 27.16 4.18 -18.74
CA LEU A 555 27.20 5.55 -18.24
C LEU A 555 26.91 5.56 -16.72
N MET A 556 27.41 6.59 -16.04
CA MET A 556 27.11 6.82 -14.62
C MET A 556 25.93 7.77 -14.51
N ALA A 557 24.77 7.25 -14.11
CA ALA A 557 23.52 8.01 -14.01
C ALA A 557 23.20 8.37 -12.55
N VAL A 558 22.69 9.57 -12.33
CA VAL A 558 22.05 9.96 -11.07
C VAL A 558 20.60 9.51 -11.12
N PRO A 559 20.13 8.68 -10.15
CA PRO A 559 18.72 8.22 -10.15
C PRO A 559 17.73 9.38 -10.09
N GLY A 560 16.80 9.45 -11.04
CA GLY A 560 15.81 10.51 -11.10
C GLY A 560 14.79 10.33 -12.22
N ILE A 561 13.77 11.18 -12.22
CA ILE A 561 12.76 11.28 -13.28
C ILE A 561 12.89 12.67 -13.92
N PRO A 562 13.87 12.89 -14.82
CA PRO A 562 14.13 14.21 -15.40
C PRO A 562 13.16 14.59 -16.54
N VAL A 563 12.19 13.72 -16.85
CA VAL A 563 11.32 13.78 -18.02
C VAL A 563 9.85 13.75 -17.62
N GLN A 564 8.96 14.19 -18.51
CA GLN A 564 7.53 14.25 -18.27
C GLN A 564 6.87 12.89 -18.51
N GLU A 565 6.08 12.42 -17.55
CA GLU A 565 5.24 11.23 -17.73
C GLU A 565 4.03 11.57 -18.62
N VAL A 566 3.82 10.74 -19.63
CA VAL A 566 2.65 10.84 -20.55
C VAL A 566 1.53 10.00 -19.94
N LYS A 567 0.42 10.65 -19.56
CA LYS A 567 -0.75 10.01 -18.94
C LYS A 567 -1.61 9.28 -19.98
#